data_395c151e0253465b44c209b328b6271b
#
_entry.id   395c151e0253465b44c209b328b6271b
#
_cell.length_a   1.000
_cell.length_b   1.000
_cell.length_c   1.000
_cell.angle_alpha   90.00
_cell.angle_beta   90.00
_cell.angle_gamma   90.00
#
_symmetry.space_group_name_H-M   'P 1'
#
loop_
_entity.id
_entity.type
_entity.pdbx_description
1 polymer ?
#
loop_
_entity_poly.entity_id
_entity_poly.type
_entity_poly.pdbx_seq_one_letter_code
_entity_poly.pdbx_strand_id
1 'polypeptide(L)'
;MIRIIIADPDPATRKALTLLLRRKLGTDGIVEVGDVETLIRALANATPDLLLLDWRLYGSPAIDTCRLLQKAYPLLKIVLLSVDANDEAAAKMAGADFIYKGASPDELIATLSLLLSKDQPNVQDSNESILKGE
;
A
#
# COMPACT_ATOMS: atom_id res chain seq x y z
N MET A 1 15.05 -5.15 -3.29
CA MET A 1 13.96 -5.90 -2.66
C MET A 1 12.79 -4.98 -2.39
N ILE A 2 11.60 -5.39 -2.75
CA ILE A 2 10.38 -4.64 -2.46
C ILE A 2 10.08 -4.72 -0.97
N ARG A 3 9.82 -3.57 -0.35
CA ARG A 3 9.48 -3.48 1.07
C ARG A 3 8.03 -3.08 1.21
N ILE A 4 7.27 -3.86 2.01
CA ILE A 4 5.84 -3.65 2.20
C ILE A 4 5.53 -3.68 3.68
N ILE A 5 4.72 -2.73 4.15
CA ILE A 5 4.12 -2.79 5.48
C ILE A 5 2.66 -3.16 5.32
N ILE A 6 2.22 -4.16 6.07
CA ILE A 6 0.82 -4.56 6.16
C ILE A 6 0.30 -4.11 7.52
N ALA A 7 -0.62 -3.15 7.51
CA ALA A 7 -1.22 -2.59 8.71
C ALA A 7 -2.69 -3.03 8.78
N ASP A 8 -2.98 -4.02 9.60
CA ASP A 8 -4.31 -4.63 9.71
C ASP A 8 -4.51 -5.11 11.15
N PRO A 9 -5.66 -4.85 11.77
CA PRO A 9 -5.90 -5.26 13.14
C PRO A 9 -5.99 -6.78 13.33
N ASP A 10 -6.31 -7.53 12.28
CA ASP A 10 -6.49 -8.97 12.35
C ASP A 10 -5.19 -9.72 12.04
N PRO A 11 -4.61 -10.44 13.03
CA PRO A 11 -3.38 -11.18 12.81
C PRO A 11 -3.48 -12.25 11.71
N ALA A 12 -4.63 -12.91 11.61
CA ALA A 12 -4.82 -13.95 10.60
C ALA A 12 -4.81 -13.35 9.19
N THR A 13 -5.45 -12.21 9.01
CA THR A 13 -5.45 -11.50 7.73
C THR A 13 -4.03 -11.05 7.37
N ARG A 14 -3.31 -10.47 8.32
CA ARG A 14 -1.92 -10.06 8.08
C ARG A 14 -1.06 -11.23 7.62
N LYS A 15 -1.18 -12.37 8.31
CA LYS A 15 -0.39 -13.55 7.97
C LYS A 15 -0.74 -14.09 6.59
N ALA A 16 -2.01 -14.13 6.27
CA ALA A 16 -2.47 -14.60 4.96
C ALA A 16 -1.93 -13.71 3.84
N LEU A 17 -2.00 -12.39 4.02
CA LEU A 17 -1.44 -11.44 3.05
C LEU A 17 0.07 -11.59 2.92
N THR A 18 0.76 -11.74 4.04
CA THR A 18 2.21 -11.92 4.03
C THR A 18 2.60 -13.14 3.20
N LEU A 19 1.94 -14.26 3.42
CA LEU A 19 2.24 -15.49 2.68
C LEU A 19 1.96 -15.33 1.19
N LEU A 20 0.85 -14.69 0.86
CA LEU A 20 0.47 -14.44 -0.53
C LEU A 20 1.50 -13.56 -1.23
N LEU A 21 1.89 -12.46 -0.59
CA LEU A 21 2.83 -11.51 -1.19
C LEU A 21 4.23 -12.10 -1.33
N ARG A 22 4.68 -12.87 -0.35
CA ARG A 22 5.96 -13.58 -0.46
C ARG A 22 5.96 -14.50 -1.67
N ARG A 23 4.90 -15.27 -1.84
CA ARG A 23 4.80 -16.23 -2.93
C ARG A 23 4.71 -15.54 -4.29
N LYS A 24 3.89 -14.52 -4.39
CA LYS A 24 3.56 -13.91 -5.69
C LYS A 24 4.51 -12.80 -6.10
N LEU A 25 5.04 -12.04 -5.14
CA LEU A 25 5.96 -10.95 -5.43
C LEU A 25 7.41 -11.28 -5.13
N GLY A 26 7.66 -12.44 -4.52
CA GLY A 26 9.02 -12.91 -4.26
C GLY A 26 9.80 -12.04 -3.29
N THR A 27 9.13 -11.37 -2.34
CA THR A 27 9.81 -10.50 -1.40
C THR A 27 9.71 -11.02 0.03
N ASP A 28 10.80 -10.86 0.79
CA ASP A 28 10.84 -11.10 2.23
C ASP A 28 10.80 -9.80 3.03
N GLY A 29 10.72 -8.66 2.35
CA GLY A 29 10.71 -7.34 2.99
C GLY A 29 9.33 -6.92 3.50
N ILE A 30 8.62 -7.82 4.19
CA ILE A 30 7.26 -7.56 4.66
C ILE A 30 7.27 -7.41 6.18
N VAL A 31 6.69 -6.31 6.65
CA VAL A 31 6.51 -6.01 8.08
C VAL A 31 5.02 -5.97 8.37
N GLU A 32 4.58 -6.62 9.44
CA GLU A 32 3.19 -6.64 9.86
C GLU A 32 3.02 -5.78 11.11
N VAL A 33 2.02 -4.90 11.11
CA VAL A 33 1.66 -4.07 12.27
C VAL A 33 0.14 -4.13 12.48
N GLY A 34 -0.28 -3.98 13.74
CA GLY A 34 -1.68 -4.15 14.10
C GLY A 34 -2.41 -2.89 14.55
N ASP A 35 -1.71 -1.74 14.65
CA ASP A 35 -2.28 -0.48 15.07
C ASP A 35 -1.46 0.70 14.54
N VAL A 36 -2.00 1.90 14.70
CA VAL A 36 -1.37 3.13 14.19
C VAL A 36 -0.04 3.42 14.89
N GLU A 37 0.03 3.19 16.19
CA GLU A 37 1.25 3.46 16.94
C GLU A 37 2.42 2.61 16.44
N THR A 38 2.20 1.31 16.27
CA THR A 38 3.21 0.40 15.73
C THR A 38 3.56 0.75 14.29
N LEU A 39 2.56 1.17 13.51
CA LEU A 39 2.78 1.60 12.13
C LEU A 39 3.73 2.80 12.08
N ILE A 40 3.48 3.79 12.91
CA ILE A 40 4.32 5.00 12.94
C ILE A 40 5.76 4.63 13.29
N ARG A 41 5.96 3.75 14.27
CA ARG A 41 7.30 3.29 14.63
C ARG A 41 7.99 2.53 13.49
N ALA A 42 7.24 1.70 12.80
CA ALA A 42 7.79 0.94 11.68
C ALA A 42 8.22 1.89 10.55
N LEU A 43 7.41 2.90 10.24
CA LEU A 43 7.74 3.90 9.20
C LEU A 43 8.97 4.72 9.58
N ALA A 44 9.12 5.06 10.85
CA ALA A 44 10.28 5.80 11.32
C ALA A 44 11.58 5.00 11.16
N ASN A 45 11.49 3.68 11.25
CA ASN A 45 12.63 2.78 11.08
C ASN A 45 13.07 2.67 9.62
N ALA A 46 12.12 2.45 8.72
CA ALA A 46 12.40 2.33 7.29
C ALA A 46 11.12 2.60 6.50
N THR A 47 11.19 3.52 5.54
CA THR A 47 10.07 3.79 4.66
C THR A 47 9.92 2.67 3.65
N PRO A 48 8.75 2.04 3.56
CA PRO A 48 8.52 0.98 2.59
C PRO A 48 8.23 1.53 1.20
N ASP A 49 8.22 0.65 0.21
CA ASP A 49 7.76 0.99 -1.14
C ASP A 49 6.24 1.08 -1.18
N LEU A 50 5.57 0.35 -0.29
CA LEU A 50 4.13 0.23 -0.30
C LEU A 50 3.61 0.02 1.13
N LEU A 51 2.54 0.74 1.48
CA LEU A 51 1.80 0.53 2.72
C LEU A 51 0.40 0.02 2.37
N LEU A 52 0.06 -1.16 2.87
CA LEU A 52 -1.30 -1.68 2.82
C LEU A 52 -1.96 -1.32 4.15
N LEU A 53 -2.91 -0.42 4.11
CA LEU A 53 -3.54 0.14 5.31
C LEU A 53 -5.01 -0.28 5.38
N ASP A 54 -5.33 -1.11 6.35
CA ASP A 54 -6.71 -1.53 6.56
C ASP A 54 -7.57 -0.38 7.07
N TRP A 55 -8.80 -0.31 6.57
CA TRP A 55 -9.76 0.72 6.94
C TRP A 55 -10.06 0.77 8.44
N ARG A 56 -9.92 -0.38 9.12
CA ARG A 56 -10.26 -0.52 10.54
C ARG A 56 -9.05 -0.55 11.46
N LEU A 57 -7.90 -0.13 11.01
CA LEU A 57 -6.70 -0.14 11.86
C LEU A 57 -6.97 0.65 13.14
N TYR A 58 -6.59 0.08 14.28
CA TYR A 58 -6.80 0.70 15.59
C TYR A 58 -5.94 1.94 15.78
N GLY A 59 -6.52 2.96 16.38
CA GLY A 59 -5.82 4.16 16.82
C GLY A 59 -6.29 5.46 16.17
N SER A 60 -6.80 5.40 14.93
CA SER A 60 -7.26 6.59 14.21
C SER A 60 -8.05 6.17 12.97
N PRO A 61 -9.01 6.98 12.51
CA PRO A 61 -9.69 6.70 11.25
C PRO A 61 -8.70 6.60 10.09
N ALA A 62 -8.97 5.68 9.17
CA ALA A 62 -8.04 5.39 8.07
C ALA A 62 -7.74 6.61 7.21
N ILE A 63 -8.74 7.42 6.90
CA ILE A 63 -8.55 8.62 6.08
C ILE A 63 -7.65 9.62 6.79
N ASP A 64 -7.85 9.81 8.10
CA ASP A 64 -7.02 10.73 8.88
C ASP A 64 -5.57 10.25 8.94
N THR A 65 -5.39 8.95 9.18
CA THR A 65 -4.07 8.32 9.17
C THR A 65 -3.40 8.50 7.81
N CYS A 66 -4.14 8.22 6.74
CA CYS A 66 -3.63 8.36 5.39
C CYS A 66 -3.15 9.78 5.10
N ARG A 67 -3.95 10.78 5.44
CA ARG A 67 -3.59 12.19 5.22
C ARG A 67 -2.37 12.61 6.01
N LEU A 68 -2.28 12.16 7.26
CA LEU A 68 -1.12 12.43 8.10
C LEU A 68 0.15 11.85 7.48
N LEU A 69 0.08 10.60 7.04
CA LEU A 69 1.22 9.91 6.45
C LEU A 69 1.63 10.52 5.11
N GLN A 70 0.69 10.99 4.32
CA GLN A 70 0.98 11.67 3.06
C GLN A 70 1.78 12.95 3.28
N LYS A 71 1.51 13.68 4.36
CA LYS A 71 2.27 14.87 4.72
C LYS A 71 3.68 14.52 5.18
N ALA A 72 3.79 13.50 6.02
CA ALA A 72 5.08 13.10 6.59
C ALA A 72 5.96 12.37 5.58
N TYR A 73 5.36 11.61 4.68
CA TYR A 73 6.05 10.78 3.68
C TYR A 73 5.42 10.99 2.31
N PRO A 74 5.72 12.10 1.62
CA PRO A 74 5.03 12.44 0.37
C PRO A 74 5.19 11.41 -0.75
N LEU A 75 6.25 10.61 -0.72
CA LEU A 75 6.50 9.60 -1.75
C LEU A 75 5.97 8.22 -1.39
N LEU A 76 5.42 8.07 -0.18
CA LEU A 76 4.88 6.79 0.26
C LEU A 76 3.62 6.45 -0.52
N LYS A 77 3.61 5.26 -1.12
CA LYS A 77 2.42 4.75 -1.79
C LYS A 77 1.53 4.06 -0.76
N ILE A 78 0.30 4.55 -0.63
CA ILE A 78 -0.66 4.02 0.32
C ILE A 78 -1.82 3.39 -0.43
N VAL A 79 -2.12 2.13 -0.08
CA VAL A 79 -3.30 1.42 -0.57
C VAL A 79 -4.21 1.16 0.63
N LEU A 80 -5.41 1.71 0.59
CA LEU A 80 -6.41 1.45 1.61
C LEU A 80 -7.19 0.19 1.24
N LEU A 81 -7.37 -0.69 2.23
CA LEU A 81 -8.16 -1.91 2.06
C LEU A 81 -9.40 -1.86 2.93
N SER A 82 -10.54 -2.24 2.38
CA SER A 82 -11.79 -2.29 3.13
C SER A 82 -12.66 -3.45 2.70
N VAL A 83 -13.46 -3.95 3.65
CA VAL A 83 -14.50 -4.95 3.36
C VAL A 83 -15.74 -4.31 2.73
N ASP A 84 -15.81 -2.99 2.69
CA ASP A 84 -16.91 -2.24 2.09
C ASP A 84 -16.41 -1.53 0.83
N ALA A 85 -16.90 -1.97 -0.32
CA ALA A 85 -16.52 -1.37 -1.60
C ALA A 85 -16.93 0.10 -1.71
N ASN A 86 -17.91 0.55 -0.93
CA ASN A 86 -18.34 1.95 -0.93
C ASN A 86 -17.29 2.91 -0.36
N ASP A 87 -16.29 2.37 0.35
CA ASP A 87 -15.20 3.20 0.88
C ASP A 87 -14.23 3.67 -0.19
N GLU A 88 -14.34 3.15 -1.40
CA GLU A 88 -13.43 3.53 -2.49
C GLU A 88 -13.45 5.01 -2.81
N ALA A 89 -14.64 5.62 -2.84
CA ALA A 89 -14.75 7.03 -3.16
C ALA A 89 -13.98 7.91 -2.17
N ALA A 90 -14.11 7.62 -0.88
CA ALA A 90 -13.40 8.36 0.16
C ALA A 90 -11.88 8.16 0.06
N ALA A 91 -11.44 6.95 -0.25
CA ALA A 91 -10.02 6.66 -0.45
C ALA A 91 -9.45 7.46 -1.61
N LYS A 92 -10.15 7.49 -2.72
CA LYS A 92 -9.72 8.24 -3.91
C LYS A 92 -9.66 9.75 -3.63
N MET A 93 -10.64 10.27 -2.91
CA MET A 93 -10.64 11.68 -2.51
C MET A 93 -9.46 12.03 -1.60
N ALA A 94 -8.98 11.07 -0.82
CA ALA A 94 -7.80 11.25 0.01
C ALA A 94 -6.49 11.06 -0.76
N GLY A 95 -6.57 10.75 -2.05
CA GLY A 95 -5.37 10.54 -2.87
C GLY A 95 -4.71 9.19 -2.67
N ALA A 96 -5.43 8.22 -2.11
CA ALA A 96 -4.92 6.86 -1.92
C ALA A 96 -5.48 5.92 -2.97
N ASP A 97 -4.76 4.84 -3.21
CA ASP A 97 -5.30 3.72 -3.97
C ASP A 97 -6.20 2.89 -3.06
N PHE A 98 -7.05 2.07 -3.65
CA PHE A 98 -8.03 1.31 -2.90
C PHE A 98 -8.11 -0.12 -3.42
N ILE A 99 -8.22 -1.08 -2.49
CA ILE A 99 -8.51 -2.48 -2.82
C ILE A 99 -9.65 -2.96 -1.93
N TYR A 100 -10.67 -3.53 -2.55
CA TYR A 100 -11.76 -4.19 -1.84
C TYR A 100 -11.27 -5.54 -1.30
N LYS A 101 -11.45 -5.78 0.00
CA LYS A 101 -10.99 -7.03 0.65
C LYS A 101 -11.72 -8.28 0.14
N GLY A 102 -12.86 -8.12 -0.50
CA GLY A 102 -13.56 -9.22 -1.15
C GLY A 102 -13.02 -9.60 -2.51
N ALA A 103 -12.02 -8.88 -3.03
CA ALA A 103 -11.40 -9.23 -4.29
C ALA A 103 -10.64 -10.55 -4.18
N SER A 104 -10.50 -11.25 -5.29
CA SER A 104 -9.73 -12.50 -5.32
C SER A 104 -8.25 -12.23 -5.10
N PRO A 105 -7.49 -13.24 -4.63
CA PRO A 105 -6.04 -13.09 -4.52
C PRO A 105 -5.37 -12.66 -5.83
N ASP A 106 -5.84 -13.17 -6.96
CA ASP A 106 -5.27 -12.80 -8.26
C ASP A 106 -5.53 -11.34 -8.60
N GLU A 107 -6.72 -10.84 -8.30
CA GLU A 107 -7.05 -9.42 -8.50
C GLU A 107 -6.20 -8.52 -7.60
N LEU A 108 -6.04 -8.93 -6.34
CA LEU A 108 -5.20 -8.20 -5.40
C LEU A 108 -3.76 -8.08 -5.93
N ILE A 109 -3.19 -9.20 -6.32
CA ILE A 109 -1.82 -9.23 -6.83
C ILE A 109 -1.67 -8.42 -8.12
N ALA A 110 -2.63 -8.51 -9.03
CA ALA A 110 -2.60 -7.75 -10.27
C ALA A 110 -2.59 -6.24 -9.99
N THR A 111 -3.43 -5.79 -9.05
CA THR A 111 -3.49 -4.39 -8.67
C THR A 111 -2.18 -3.92 -8.03
N LEU A 112 -1.64 -4.70 -7.09
CA LEU A 112 -0.40 -4.33 -6.41
C LEU A 112 0.79 -4.33 -7.38
N SER A 113 0.86 -5.28 -8.29
CA SER A 113 1.92 -5.34 -9.29
C SER A 113 1.88 -4.11 -10.19
N LEU A 114 0.69 -3.68 -10.59
CA LEU A 114 0.53 -2.48 -11.39
C LEU A 114 0.96 -1.23 -10.63
N LEU A 115 0.59 -1.09 -9.37
CA LEU A 115 0.96 0.05 -8.55
C LEU A 115 2.47 0.11 -8.32
N LEU A 116 3.10 -1.01 -8.04
CA LEU A 116 4.55 -1.08 -7.84
C LEU A 116 5.30 -0.76 -9.13
N SER A 117 4.78 -1.19 -10.26
CA SER A 117 5.37 -0.91 -11.57
C SER A 117 5.35 0.59 -11.88
N LYS A 118 4.26 1.28 -11.55
CA LYS A 118 4.14 2.72 -11.77
C LYS A 118 5.09 3.53 -10.89
N ASP A 119 5.46 2.99 -9.74
CA ASP A 119 6.27 3.68 -8.75
C ASP A 119 7.75 3.63 -9.06
N GLN A 120 8.18 2.78 -9.97
CA GLN A 120 9.58 2.67 -10.32
C GLN A 120 10.00 3.84 -11.20
N PRO A 121 11.24 4.35 -11.01
CA PRO A 121 11.76 5.36 -11.91
C PRO A 121 11.63 4.82 -13.33
N ASN A 122 10.81 5.46 -14.11
CA ASN A 122 10.46 4.91 -15.39
C ASN A 122 11.44 5.39 -16.45
N VAL A 123 12.47 4.58 -16.69
CA VAL A 123 13.43 4.81 -17.74
C VAL A 123 12.72 4.95 -19.09
N GLN A 124 11.65 4.21 -19.25
CA GLN A 124 10.87 4.27 -20.47
C GLN A 124 10.17 5.62 -20.66
N ASP A 125 9.60 6.17 -19.60
CA ASP A 125 8.99 7.50 -19.67
C ASP A 125 10.02 8.56 -20.02
N SER A 126 11.21 8.46 -19.44
CA SER A 126 12.30 9.37 -19.78
C SER A 126 12.68 9.25 -21.24
N ASN A 127 12.75 8.04 -21.76
CA ASN A 127 13.05 7.80 -23.16
C ASN A 127 11.96 8.33 -24.06
N GLU A 128 10.73 8.12 -23.69
CA GLU A 128 9.60 8.66 -24.46
C GLU A 128 9.64 10.19 -24.51
N SER A 129 9.94 10.81 -23.39
CA SER A 129 10.05 12.25 -23.31
C SER A 129 11.14 12.77 -24.24
N ILE A 130 12.28 12.09 -24.26
CA ILE A 130 13.39 12.43 -25.14
C ILE A 130 12.96 12.29 -26.60
N LEU A 131 12.35 11.18 -26.93
CA LEU A 131 11.90 10.93 -28.30
C LEU A 131 10.87 11.94 -28.75
N LYS A 132 9.96 12.32 -27.87
CA LYS A 132 8.94 13.32 -28.18
C LYS A 132 9.52 14.72 -28.31
N GLY A 133 10.59 14.99 -27.63
CA GLY A 133 11.27 16.27 -27.70
C GLY A 133 11.97 16.51 -29.01
N GLU A 134 12.09 15.47 -29.76
CA GLU A 134 12.68 15.52 -31.08
C GLU A 134 11.67 16.05 -32.10
#